data_72fabd0bd7ec996335fb710b91eb45b5
#
_entry.id   72fabd0bd7ec996335fb710b91eb45b5
#
_cell.length_a   1.000
_cell.length_b   1.000
_cell.length_c   1.000
_cell.angle_alpha   90.00
_cell.angle_beta   90.00
_cell.angle_gamma   90.00
#
_symmetry.space_group_name_H-M   'P 1'
#
loop_
_entity.id
_entity.type
_entity.pdbx_description
1 polymer ?
#
loop_
_entity_poly.entity_id
_entity_poly.type
_entity_poly.pdbx_seq_one_letter_code
_entity_poly.pdbx_strand_id
1 'polypeptide(L)'
;MILFKRNLLELILLSVLLCFSTNILASAANDDFVTAAEKGRAAFVSDLLKTNDYEQEELNAALIAGVKKGNAKIVQDLLEAGADVHVIAENGYTMLMQASRDGREAVVETLLAAGVEVNVRAADNITALMLASEKNRQQVVQLLIAAKADVNAAQENGMTALMMASQNGFRNIVQALIDANADVNASMDIGATSLMLAAQHGHLGAIYALLAAGADVNAKAVNGITALGLASRHKHAESIKLLKEAGAR
;
A
#
# COMPACT_ATOMS: atom_id res chain seq x y z
N MET A 1 -14.66 5.20 -67.61
CA MET A 1 -15.04 5.83 -66.30
C MET A 1 -15.50 4.81 -65.24
N ILE A 2 -15.95 3.63 -65.59
CA ILE A 2 -16.44 2.59 -64.63
C ILE A 2 -15.29 1.76 -64.05
N LEU A 3 -14.22 1.48 -64.78
CA LEU A 3 -13.07 0.69 -64.29
C LEU A 3 -12.21 1.42 -63.25
N PHE A 4 -12.13 2.75 -63.26
CA PHE A 4 -11.36 3.53 -62.27
C PHE A 4 -12.03 3.62 -60.90
N LYS A 5 -13.36 3.57 -60.83
CA LYS A 5 -14.11 3.54 -59.58
C LYS A 5 -14.02 2.20 -58.83
N ARG A 6 -13.85 1.10 -59.56
CA ARG A 6 -13.74 -0.25 -58.98
C ARG A 6 -12.40 -0.45 -58.27
N ASN A 7 -11.31 0.05 -58.86
CA ASN A 7 -9.98 -0.04 -58.23
C ASN A 7 -9.85 0.85 -56.98
N LEU A 8 -10.50 2.00 -56.96
CA LEU A 8 -10.47 2.90 -55.78
C LEU A 8 -11.24 2.32 -54.59
N LEU A 9 -12.38 1.64 -54.84
CA LEU A 9 -13.16 0.99 -53.80
C LEU A 9 -12.44 -0.24 -53.23
N GLU A 10 -11.74 -1.02 -54.05
CA GLU A 10 -10.90 -2.14 -53.62
C GLU A 10 -9.69 -1.68 -52.82
N LEU A 11 -9.05 -0.56 -53.20
CA LEU A 11 -7.96 0.03 -52.43
C LEU A 11 -8.40 0.58 -51.07
N ILE A 12 -9.58 1.18 -51.00
CA ILE A 12 -10.17 1.66 -49.73
C ILE A 12 -10.58 0.46 -48.87
N LEU A 13 -11.18 -0.58 -49.43
CA LEU A 13 -11.49 -1.81 -48.67
C LEU A 13 -10.21 -2.51 -48.15
N LEU A 14 -9.15 -2.57 -48.96
CA LEU A 14 -7.87 -3.14 -48.53
C LEU A 14 -7.23 -2.31 -47.43
N SER A 15 -7.26 -0.98 -47.49
CA SER A 15 -6.72 -0.10 -46.46
C SER A 15 -7.53 -0.20 -45.15
N VAL A 16 -8.85 -0.28 -45.23
CA VAL A 16 -9.72 -0.49 -44.07
C VAL A 16 -9.50 -1.87 -43.46
N LEU A 17 -9.36 -2.93 -44.28
CA LEU A 17 -9.05 -4.29 -43.82
C LEU A 17 -7.65 -4.37 -43.17
N LEU A 18 -6.64 -3.66 -43.73
CA LEU A 18 -5.31 -3.57 -43.12
C LEU A 18 -5.34 -2.78 -41.80
N CYS A 19 -6.08 -1.69 -41.70
CA CYS A 19 -6.28 -0.98 -40.42
C CYS A 19 -7.03 -1.81 -39.38
N PHE A 20 -8.04 -2.58 -39.79
CA PHE A 20 -8.74 -3.49 -38.89
C PHE A 20 -7.86 -4.65 -38.44
N SER A 21 -7.04 -5.23 -39.33
CA SER A 21 -6.13 -6.32 -38.97
C SER A 21 -4.97 -5.84 -38.09
N THR A 22 -4.44 -4.64 -38.30
CA THR A 22 -3.41 -4.07 -37.43
C THR A 22 -3.96 -3.71 -36.04
N ASN A 23 -5.18 -3.18 -35.94
CA ASN A 23 -5.83 -2.92 -34.65
C ASN A 23 -6.19 -4.20 -33.88
N ILE A 24 -6.64 -5.26 -34.58
CA ILE A 24 -6.93 -6.55 -33.93
C ILE A 24 -5.63 -7.24 -33.48
N LEU A 25 -4.55 -7.16 -34.27
CA LEU A 25 -3.24 -7.71 -33.89
C LEU A 25 -2.60 -6.88 -32.76
N ALA A 26 -2.75 -5.56 -32.75
CA ALA A 26 -2.29 -4.70 -31.67
C ALA A 26 -3.06 -4.96 -30.38
N SER A 27 -4.40 -5.13 -30.43
CA SER A 27 -5.21 -5.49 -29.27
C SER A 27 -4.85 -6.88 -28.70
N ALA A 28 -4.60 -7.88 -29.57
CA ALA A 28 -4.18 -9.21 -29.10
C ALA A 28 -2.76 -9.22 -28.51
N ALA A 29 -1.85 -8.39 -29.05
CA ALA A 29 -0.50 -8.23 -28.50
C ALA A 29 -0.53 -7.48 -27.15
N ASN A 30 -1.44 -6.53 -27.00
CA ASN A 30 -1.66 -5.80 -25.76
C ASN A 30 -2.21 -6.70 -24.64
N ASP A 31 -3.22 -7.53 -24.95
CA ASP A 31 -3.73 -8.53 -23.99
C ASP A 31 -2.62 -9.50 -23.54
N ASP A 32 -1.68 -9.83 -24.44
CA ASP A 32 -0.53 -10.67 -24.11
C ASP A 32 0.48 -9.95 -23.20
N PHE A 33 0.70 -8.66 -23.38
CA PHE A 33 1.67 -7.87 -22.60
C PHE A 33 1.24 -7.67 -21.14
N VAL A 34 0.06 -7.14 -20.90
CA VAL A 34 -0.51 -6.96 -19.54
C VAL A 34 -0.70 -8.31 -18.86
N THR A 35 -1.23 -9.31 -19.60
CA THR A 35 -1.38 -10.67 -19.11
C THR A 35 -0.04 -11.31 -18.72
N ALA A 36 1.04 -11.03 -19.45
CA ALA A 36 2.38 -11.49 -19.10
C ALA A 36 2.87 -10.88 -17.78
N ALA A 37 2.60 -9.60 -17.55
CA ALA A 37 2.91 -8.93 -16.29
C ALA A 37 2.08 -9.51 -15.12
N GLU A 38 0.77 -9.74 -15.31
CA GLU A 38 -0.11 -10.40 -14.34
C GLU A 38 0.37 -11.81 -13.96
N LYS A 39 0.85 -12.56 -14.95
CA LYS A 39 1.41 -13.90 -14.73
C LYS A 39 2.84 -13.89 -14.18
N GLY A 40 3.50 -12.72 -14.11
CA GLY A 40 4.85 -12.55 -13.59
C GLY A 40 5.94 -13.08 -14.53
N ARG A 41 5.69 -13.10 -15.85
CA ARG A 41 6.62 -13.60 -16.87
C ARG A 41 7.68 -12.54 -17.24
N ALA A 42 8.60 -12.25 -16.31
CA ALA A 42 9.54 -11.15 -16.44
C ALA A 42 10.36 -11.19 -17.74
N ALA A 43 10.95 -12.32 -18.10
CA ALA A 43 11.73 -12.46 -19.32
C ALA A 43 10.90 -12.11 -20.57
N PHE A 44 9.65 -12.58 -20.62
CA PHE A 44 8.75 -12.34 -21.76
C PHE A 44 8.33 -10.86 -21.82
N VAL A 45 8.02 -10.22 -20.68
CA VAL A 45 7.77 -8.76 -20.59
C VAL A 45 8.98 -7.97 -21.09
N SER A 46 10.19 -8.32 -20.62
CA SER A 46 11.43 -7.67 -21.05
C SER A 46 11.69 -7.80 -22.56
N ASP A 47 11.36 -8.95 -23.16
CA ASP A 47 11.53 -9.17 -24.60
C ASP A 47 10.47 -8.41 -25.42
N LEU A 48 9.24 -8.35 -24.94
CA LEU A 48 8.18 -7.56 -25.56
C LEU A 48 8.51 -6.07 -25.57
N LEU A 49 9.06 -5.52 -24.48
CA LEU A 49 9.49 -4.12 -24.39
C LEU A 49 10.63 -3.76 -25.34
N LYS A 50 11.46 -4.72 -25.77
CA LYS A 50 12.54 -4.50 -26.74
C LYS A 50 12.05 -4.46 -28.19
N THR A 51 10.93 -5.13 -28.47
CA THR A 51 10.47 -5.40 -29.83
C THR A 51 9.23 -4.60 -30.23
N ASN A 52 8.55 -3.98 -29.29
CA ASN A 52 7.32 -3.23 -29.52
C ASN A 52 7.35 -1.91 -28.77
N ASP A 53 6.70 -0.90 -29.35
CA ASP A 53 6.36 0.34 -28.67
C ASP A 53 4.96 0.18 -28.07
N TYR A 54 4.80 0.65 -26.82
CA TYR A 54 3.55 0.58 -26.07
C TYR A 54 3.09 2.00 -25.70
N GLU A 55 1.79 2.20 -25.76
CA GLU A 55 1.19 3.46 -25.31
C GLU A 55 1.26 3.57 -23.77
N GLN A 56 1.20 4.80 -23.27
CA GLN A 56 1.30 5.07 -21.82
C GLN A 56 0.28 4.28 -21.00
N GLU A 57 -0.94 4.12 -21.50
CA GLU A 57 -2.00 3.36 -20.82
C GLU A 57 -1.66 1.89 -20.68
N GLU A 58 -1.04 1.29 -21.71
CA GLU A 58 -0.62 -0.11 -21.70
C GLU A 58 0.52 -0.35 -20.73
N LEU A 59 1.53 0.55 -20.72
CA LEU A 59 2.64 0.52 -19.77
C LEU A 59 2.14 0.64 -18.33
N ASN A 60 1.20 1.55 -18.09
CA ASN A 60 0.61 1.75 -16.77
C ASN A 60 -0.23 0.56 -16.30
N ALA A 61 -1.01 -0.04 -17.19
CA ALA A 61 -1.77 -1.25 -16.88
C ALA A 61 -0.84 -2.43 -16.51
N ALA A 62 0.23 -2.62 -17.29
CA ALA A 62 1.24 -3.64 -17.00
C ALA A 62 1.99 -3.34 -15.68
N LEU A 63 2.28 -2.06 -15.37
CA LEU A 63 2.89 -1.66 -14.09
C LEU A 63 2.01 -2.01 -12.90
N ILE A 64 0.71 -1.70 -12.96
CA ILE A 64 -0.27 -2.07 -11.93
C ILE A 64 -0.28 -3.59 -11.73
N ALA A 65 -0.29 -4.35 -12.82
CA ALA A 65 -0.26 -5.81 -12.80
C ALA A 65 1.03 -6.36 -12.17
N GLY A 66 2.19 -5.82 -12.56
CA GLY A 66 3.50 -6.18 -12.03
C GLY A 66 3.64 -5.92 -10.53
N VAL A 67 3.11 -4.76 -10.07
CA VAL A 67 3.07 -4.39 -8.63
C VAL A 67 2.18 -5.35 -7.85
N LYS A 68 0.96 -5.62 -8.31
CA LYS A 68 0.04 -6.60 -7.68
C LYS A 68 0.67 -7.99 -7.60
N LYS A 69 1.36 -8.39 -8.67
CA LYS A 69 2.09 -9.67 -8.71
C LYS A 69 3.26 -9.69 -7.72
N GLY A 70 3.87 -8.56 -7.44
CA GLY A 70 5.05 -8.42 -6.59
C GLY A 70 6.36 -8.76 -7.32
N ASN A 71 6.41 -8.53 -8.63
CA ASN A 71 7.61 -8.81 -9.42
C ASN A 71 8.41 -7.53 -9.68
N ALA A 72 9.44 -7.31 -8.86
CA ALA A 72 10.30 -6.13 -8.92
C ALA A 72 10.99 -5.95 -10.29
N LYS A 73 11.39 -7.06 -10.95
CA LYS A 73 12.02 -6.97 -12.27
C LYS A 73 11.06 -6.42 -13.33
N ILE A 74 9.81 -6.88 -13.34
CA ILE A 74 8.77 -6.35 -14.24
C ILE A 74 8.54 -4.86 -13.95
N VAL A 75 8.40 -4.50 -12.67
CA VAL A 75 8.20 -3.11 -12.26
C VAL A 75 9.36 -2.23 -12.73
N GLN A 76 10.60 -2.67 -12.52
CA GLN A 76 11.78 -1.95 -12.97
C GLN A 76 11.79 -1.76 -14.48
N ASP A 77 11.61 -2.83 -15.26
CA ASP A 77 11.63 -2.77 -16.74
C ASP A 77 10.56 -1.83 -17.29
N LEU A 78 9.36 -1.84 -16.68
CA LEU A 78 8.27 -0.97 -17.10
C LEU A 78 8.54 0.50 -16.76
N LEU A 79 9.13 0.80 -15.60
CA LEU A 79 9.55 2.16 -15.24
C LEU A 79 10.66 2.68 -16.18
N GLU A 80 11.63 1.83 -16.53
CA GLU A 80 12.68 2.14 -17.51
C GLU A 80 12.10 2.37 -18.92
N ALA A 81 11.00 1.69 -19.27
CA ALA A 81 10.27 1.87 -20.52
C ALA A 81 9.33 3.10 -20.52
N GLY A 82 9.23 3.84 -19.40
CA GLY A 82 8.46 5.06 -19.29
C GLY A 82 7.06 4.91 -18.71
N ALA A 83 6.73 3.80 -18.05
CA ALA A 83 5.50 3.70 -17.27
C ALA A 83 5.45 4.80 -16.19
N ASP A 84 4.27 5.39 -16.00
CA ASP A 84 4.09 6.46 -15.01
C ASP A 84 4.08 5.88 -13.59
N VAL A 85 5.13 6.19 -12.84
CA VAL A 85 5.27 5.75 -11.44
C VAL A 85 4.18 6.33 -10.51
N HIS A 86 3.51 7.43 -10.94
CA HIS A 86 2.43 8.08 -10.19
C HIS A 86 1.04 7.56 -10.56
N VAL A 87 0.96 6.55 -11.43
CA VAL A 87 -0.34 5.95 -11.77
C VAL A 87 -1.08 5.49 -10.52
N ILE A 88 -2.38 5.76 -10.48
CA ILE A 88 -3.27 5.37 -9.39
C ILE A 88 -4.11 4.20 -9.84
N ALA A 89 -4.15 3.14 -9.04
CA ALA A 89 -5.01 1.98 -9.28
C ALA A 89 -6.50 2.32 -9.09
N GLU A 90 -7.40 1.49 -9.62
CA GLU A 90 -8.86 1.68 -9.53
C GLU A 90 -9.39 1.85 -8.10
N ASN A 91 -8.69 1.30 -7.12
CA ASN A 91 -9.01 1.45 -5.69
C ASN A 91 -8.52 2.78 -5.07
N GLY A 92 -7.99 3.70 -5.86
CA GLY A 92 -7.45 4.98 -5.42
C GLY A 92 -6.07 4.91 -4.74
N TYR A 93 -5.39 3.77 -4.77
CA TYR A 93 -4.07 3.62 -4.17
C TYR A 93 -2.95 3.89 -5.17
N THR A 94 -1.88 4.52 -4.69
CA THR A 94 -0.61 4.59 -5.43
C THR A 94 0.02 3.21 -5.51
N MET A 95 0.99 3.05 -6.41
CA MET A 95 1.76 1.80 -6.53
C MET A 95 2.50 1.46 -5.23
N LEU A 96 3.04 2.46 -4.54
CA LEU A 96 3.68 2.28 -3.25
C LEU A 96 2.71 1.78 -2.17
N MET A 97 1.50 2.33 -2.10
CA MET A 97 0.45 1.88 -1.18
C MET A 97 0.04 0.44 -1.44
N GLN A 98 -0.15 0.08 -2.72
CA GLN A 98 -0.52 -1.27 -3.11
C GLN A 98 0.58 -2.27 -2.72
N ALA A 99 1.84 -1.99 -3.08
CA ALA A 99 2.99 -2.83 -2.74
C ALA A 99 3.18 -2.96 -1.22
N SER A 100 2.98 -1.86 -0.49
CA SER A 100 3.13 -1.79 0.97
C SER A 100 2.07 -2.64 1.68
N ARG A 101 0.80 -2.52 1.29
CA ARG A 101 -0.30 -3.34 1.83
C ARG A 101 -0.05 -4.84 1.61
N ASP A 102 0.40 -5.19 0.40
CA ASP A 102 0.58 -6.58 0.00
C ASP A 102 1.91 -7.17 0.50
N GLY A 103 2.80 -6.34 1.07
CA GLY A 103 4.09 -6.75 1.62
C GLY A 103 5.11 -7.11 0.54
N ARG A 104 5.09 -6.41 -0.60
CA ARG A 104 5.99 -6.64 -1.74
C ARG A 104 7.31 -5.89 -1.56
N GLU A 105 8.15 -6.36 -0.64
CA GLU A 105 9.39 -5.68 -0.21
C GLU A 105 10.25 -5.22 -1.38
N ALA A 106 10.62 -6.12 -2.30
CA ALA A 106 11.46 -5.79 -3.45
C ALA A 106 10.80 -4.77 -4.41
N VAL A 107 9.46 -4.79 -4.53
CA VAL A 107 8.73 -3.79 -5.31
C VAL A 107 8.73 -2.44 -4.59
N VAL A 108 8.56 -2.43 -3.25
CA VAL A 108 8.66 -1.20 -2.45
C VAL A 108 10.05 -0.57 -2.62
N GLU A 109 11.12 -1.35 -2.53
CA GLU A 109 12.49 -0.87 -2.77
C GLU A 109 12.66 -0.28 -4.18
N THR A 110 12.15 -0.97 -5.21
CA THR A 110 12.20 -0.50 -6.61
C THR A 110 11.46 0.83 -6.78
N LEU A 111 10.25 0.96 -6.21
CA LEU A 111 9.45 2.17 -6.29
C LEU A 111 10.13 3.34 -5.54
N LEU A 112 10.66 3.10 -4.35
CA LEU A 112 11.38 4.10 -3.57
C LEU A 112 12.66 4.58 -4.31
N ALA A 113 13.39 3.67 -4.96
CA ALA A 113 14.54 4.00 -5.79
C ALA A 113 14.16 4.82 -7.03
N ALA A 114 12.94 4.63 -7.57
CA ALA A 114 12.38 5.44 -8.65
C ALA A 114 11.88 6.82 -8.20
N GLY A 115 12.00 7.17 -6.90
CA GLY A 115 11.71 8.50 -6.38
C GLY A 115 10.22 8.79 -6.14
N VAL A 116 9.40 7.79 -5.89
CA VAL A 116 7.98 8.01 -5.55
C VAL A 116 7.82 8.84 -4.28
N GLU A 117 6.77 9.65 -4.22
CA GLU A 117 6.40 10.36 -3.01
C GLU A 117 5.88 9.40 -1.93
N VAL A 118 6.62 9.30 -0.81
CA VAL A 118 6.33 8.35 0.27
C VAL A 118 5.08 8.71 1.05
N ASN A 119 4.79 10.00 1.18
CA ASN A 119 3.75 10.55 2.06
C ASN A 119 2.45 10.91 1.33
N VAL A 120 2.22 10.37 0.14
CA VAL A 120 0.93 10.53 -0.55
C VAL A 120 -0.19 10.01 0.33
N ARG A 121 -1.32 10.71 0.33
CA ARG A 121 -2.52 10.36 1.07
C ARG A 121 -3.64 9.99 0.09
N ALA A 122 -4.18 8.79 0.23
CA ALA A 122 -5.38 8.35 -0.47
C ALA A 122 -6.65 8.81 0.27
N ALA A 123 -7.82 8.27 -0.08
CA ALA A 123 -9.06 8.53 0.65
C ALA A 123 -8.88 8.27 2.15
N ASP A 124 -9.61 9.03 2.99
CA ASP A 124 -9.51 9.00 4.46
C ASP A 124 -8.09 9.29 4.99
N ASN A 125 -7.26 9.99 4.22
CA ASN A 125 -5.85 10.27 4.54
C ASN A 125 -4.99 9.02 4.77
N ILE A 126 -5.33 7.89 4.17
CA ILE A 126 -4.55 6.65 4.27
C ILE A 126 -3.18 6.82 3.61
N THR A 127 -2.12 6.32 4.28
CA THR A 127 -0.75 6.30 3.79
C THR A 127 -0.23 4.87 3.56
N ALA A 128 0.87 4.73 2.81
CA ALA A 128 1.54 3.44 2.63
C ALA A 128 1.99 2.83 3.97
N LEU A 129 2.49 3.66 4.91
CA LEU A 129 2.92 3.22 6.24
C LEU A 129 1.76 2.65 7.07
N MET A 130 0.58 3.28 7.02
CA MET A 130 -0.61 2.77 7.69
C MET A 130 -1.02 1.41 7.15
N LEU A 131 -1.07 1.24 5.83
CA LEU A 131 -1.41 -0.02 5.18
C LEU A 131 -0.43 -1.15 5.52
N ALA A 132 0.87 -0.86 5.51
CA ALA A 132 1.89 -1.81 5.91
C ALA A 132 1.76 -2.22 7.38
N SER A 133 1.48 -1.23 8.26
CA SER A 133 1.33 -1.45 9.70
C SER A 133 0.07 -2.27 10.03
N GLU A 134 -1.05 -2.00 9.37
CA GLU A 134 -2.30 -2.75 9.52
C GLU A 134 -2.13 -4.22 9.08
N LYS A 135 -1.34 -4.47 8.02
CA LYS A 135 -1.18 -5.80 7.41
C LYS A 135 0.05 -6.57 7.89
N ASN A 136 0.70 -6.15 8.99
CA ASN A 136 1.88 -6.79 9.56
C ASN A 136 3.07 -6.92 8.59
N ARG A 137 3.32 -5.89 7.77
CA ARG A 137 4.41 -5.89 6.80
C ARG A 137 5.67 -5.26 7.40
N GLN A 138 6.30 -5.97 8.35
CA GLN A 138 7.38 -5.43 9.19
C GLN A 138 8.53 -4.85 8.36
N GLN A 139 9.04 -5.58 7.36
CA GLN A 139 10.14 -5.11 6.51
C GLN A 139 9.74 -3.87 5.72
N VAL A 140 8.53 -3.85 5.16
CA VAL A 140 8.00 -2.68 4.44
C VAL A 140 7.88 -1.47 5.38
N VAL A 141 7.42 -1.65 6.62
CA VAL A 141 7.39 -0.57 7.63
C VAL A 141 8.78 0.00 7.83
N GLN A 142 9.82 -0.83 7.96
CA GLN A 142 11.20 -0.37 8.11
C GLN A 142 11.70 0.39 6.88
N LEU A 143 11.41 -0.10 5.67
CA LEU A 143 11.76 0.58 4.41
C LEU A 143 11.08 1.95 4.31
N LEU A 144 9.80 2.05 4.64
CA LEU A 144 9.06 3.31 4.61
C LEU A 144 9.57 4.30 5.65
N ILE A 145 9.88 3.86 6.88
CA ILE A 145 10.49 4.71 7.91
C ILE A 145 11.87 5.22 7.45
N ALA A 146 12.69 4.35 6.87
CA ALA A 146 13.99 4.74 6.31
C ALA A 146 13.84 5.75 5.17
N ALA A 147 12.78 5.64 4.37
CA ALA A 147 12.41 6.57 3.29
C ALA A 147 11.70 7.84 3.81
N LYS A 148 11.67 8.10 5.13
CA LYS A 148 11.07 9.29 5.76
C LYS A 148 9.54 9.37 5.65
N ALA A 149 8.87 8.22 5.74
CA ALA A 149 7.42 8.22 5.94
C ALA A 149 7.05 8.98 7.21
N ASP A 150 5.98 9.78 7.13
CA ASP A 150 5.42 10.48 8.28
C ASP A 150 4.77 9.46 9.24
N VAL A 151 5.47 9.12 10.31
CA VAL A 151 5.03 8.14 11.31
C VAL A 151 3.82 8.62 12.11
N ASN A 152 3.58 9.94 12.14
CA ASN A 152 2.49 10.58 12.87
C ASN A 152 1.32 10.98 11.95
N ALA A 153 1.37 10.62 10.67
CA ALA A 153 0.23 10.79 9.80
C ALA A 153 -1.02 10.11 10.41
N ALA A 154 -2.15 10.81 10.33
CA ALA A 154 -3.42 10.32 10.85
C ALA A 154 -4.49 10.31 9.76
N GLN A 155 -5.38 9.34 9.83
CA GLN A 155 -6.64 9.32 9.09
C GLN A 155 -7.57 10.46 9.56
N GLU A 156 -8.68 10.68 8.83
CA GLU A 156 -9.67 11.70 9.18
C GLU A 156 -10.22 11.55 10.61
N ASN A 157 -10.34 10.31 11.08
CA ASN A 157 -10.81 10.00 12.45
C ASN A 157 -9.69 10.00 13.50
N GLY A 158 -8.49 10.43 13.17
CA GLY A 158 -7.32 10.43 14.04
C GLY A 158 -6.55 9.10 14.14
N MET A 159 -6.92 8.06 13.41
CA MET A 159 -6.23 6.76 13.44
C MET A 159 -4.83 6.86 12.84
N THR A 160 -3.79 6.44 13.57
CA THR A 160 -2.38 6.42 13.14
C THR A 160 -1.89 5.00 12.85
N ALA A 161 -0.71 4.89 12.21
CA ALA A 161 -0.04 3.60 11.99
C ALA A 161 0.24 2.86 13.31
N LEU A 162 0.65 3.59 14.37
CA LEU A 162 0.89 3.03 15.71
C LEU A 162 -0.39 2.44 16.32
N MET A 163 -1.52 3.13 16.16
CA MET A 163 -2.82 2.63 16.61
C MET A 163 -3.23 1.36 15.89
N MET A 164 -3.06 1.30 14.55
CA MET A 164 -3.36 0.11 13.75
C MET A 164 -2.51 -1.09 14.17
N ALA A 165 -1.20 -0.90 14.34
CA ALA A 165 -0.31 -1.94 14.81
C ALA A 165 -0.65 -2.40 16.24
N SER A 166 -1.03 -1.47 17.12
CA SER A 166 -1.40 -1.75 18.53
C SER A 166 -2.70 -2.51 18.62
N GLN A 167 -3.70 -2.15 17.82
CA GLN A 167 -5.00 -2.84 17.75
C GLN A 167 -4.85 -4.29 17.29
N ASN A 168 -3.91 -4.56 16.39
CA ASN A 168 -3.64 -5.90 15.86
C ASN A 168 -2.57 -6.67 16.63
N GLY A 169 -1.93 -6.06 17.63
CA GLY A 169 -0.93 -6.71 18.50
C GLY A 169 0.43 -6.93 17.83
N PHE A 170 0.76 -6.20 16.78
CA PHE A 170 2.03 -6.36 16.05
C PHE A 170 3.19 -5.69 16.77
N ARG A 171 3.63 -6.32 17.87
CA ARG A 171 4.66 -5.78 18.77
C ARG A 171 5.89 -5.23 18.03
N ASN A 172 6.41 -5.93 17.04
CA ASN A 172 7.62 -5.50 16.34
C ASN A 172 7.39 -4.21 15.54
N ILE A 173 6.19 -4.05 14.95
CA ILE A 173 5.81 -2.82 14.24
C ILE A 173 5.56 -1.70 15.25
N VAL A 174 4.88 -1.98 16.36
CA VAL A 174 4.70 -1.01 17.46
C VAL A 174 6.06 -0.48 17.91
N GLN A 175 7.03 -1.37 18.16
CA GLN A 175 8.37 -0.95 18.57
C GLN A 175 9.07 -0.13 17.48
N ALA A 176 9.03 -0.56 16.22
CA ALA A 176 9.67 0.16 15.11
C ALA A 176 9.09 1.58 14.93
N LEU A 177 7.77 1.75 15.12
CA LEU A 177 7.12 3.06 15.05
C LEU A 177 7.51 3.94 16.24
N ILE A 178 7.57 3.39 17.45
CA ILE A 178 8.05 4.08 18.65
C ILE A 178 9.50 4.54 18.47
N ASP A 179 10.37 3.67 18.01
CA ASP A 179 11.79 3.98 17.73
C ASP A 179 11.95 5.08 16.67
N ALA A 180 10.97 5.19 15.77
CA ALA A 180 10.87 6.26 14.77
C ALA A 180 10.16 7.53 15.27
N ASN A 181 9.95 7.68 16.59
CA ASN A 181 9.29 8.82 17.25
C ASN A 181 7.80 8.97 16.92
N ALA A 182 7.06 7.85 16.76
CA ALA A 182 5.61 7.93 16.76
C ALA A 182 5.08 8.46 18.09
N ASP A 183 4.09 9.36 18.04
CA ASP A 183 3.43 9.87 19.25
C ASP A 183 2.60 8.76 19.91
N VAL A 184 3.10 8.25 21.03
CA VAL A 184 2.45 7.16 21.79
C VAL A 184 1.15 7.62 22.46
N ASN A 185 0.95 8.92 22.64
CA ASN A 185 -0.20 9.55 23.26
C ASN A 185 -1.18 10.18 22.26
N ALA A 186 -0.93 10.05 20.96
CA ALA A 186 -1.90 10.45 19.96
C ALA A 186 -3.25 9.78 20.23
N SER A 187 -4.33 10.50 19.95
CA SER A 187 -5.70 10.00 20.14
C SER A 187 -6.56 10.22 18.92
N MET A 188 -7.45 9.29 18.69
CA MET A 188 -8.56 9.43 17.74
C MET A 188 -9.55 10.52 18.22
N ASP A 189 -10.46 10.95 17.36
CA ASP A 189 -11.54 11.92 17.69
C ASP A 189 -12.38 11.48 18.90
N ILE A 190 -12.56 10.17 19.06
CA ILE A 190 -13.25 9.58 20.22
C ILE A 190 -12.39 9.50 21.48
N GLY A 191 -11.15 10.02 21.43
CA GLY A 191 -10.18 9.99 22.52
C GLY A 191 -9.51 8.62 22.73
N ALA A 192 -9.67 7.67 21.81
CA ALA A 192 -9.02 6.37 21.92
C ALA A 192 -7.52 6.47 21.58
N THR A 193 -6.66 5.89 22.42
CA THR A 193 -5.20 5.84 22.24
C THR A 193 -4.73 4.45 21.84
N SER A 194 -3.48 4.35 21.37
CA SER A 194 -2.84 3.06 21.04
C SER A 194 -2.89 2.08 22.23
N LEU A 195 -2.67 2.56 23.46
CA LEU A 195 -2.73 1.74 24.67
C LEU A 195 -4.14 1.18 24.93
N MET A 196 -5.17 1.98 24.69
CA MET A 196 -6.57 1.55 24.80
C MET A 196 -6.90 0.47 23.79
N LEU A 197 -6.49 0.62 22.54
CA LEU A 197 -6.72 -0.37 21.47
C LEU A 197 -6.00 -1.70 21.79
N ALA A 198 -4.73 -1.64 22.21
CA ALA A 198 -4.00 -2.82 22.61
C ALA A 198 -4.63 -3.52 23.83
N ALA A 199 -5.09 -2.74 24.82
CA ALA A 199 -5.74 -3.25 26.03
C ALA A 199 -7.11 -3.91 25.76
N GLN A 200 -7.88 -3.36 24.82
CA GLN A 200 -9.16 -3.90 24.38
C GLN A 200 -9.03 -5.32 23.84
N HIS A 201 -7.92 -5.59 23.12
CA HIS A 201 -7.66 -6.89 22.48
C HIS A 201 -6.70 -7.80 23.28
N GLY A 202 -6.20 -7.33 24.44
CA GLY A 202 -5.33 -8.13 25.31
C GLY A 202 -3.90 -8.32 24.77
N HIS A 203 -3.42 -7.42 23.93
CA HIS A 203 -2.11 -7.52 23.26
C HIS A 203 -0.97 -7.11 24.19
N LEU A 204 -0.55 -8.01 25.08
CA LEU A 204 0.47 -7.77 26.13
C LEU A 204 1.76 -7.18 25.58
N GLY A 205 2.25 -7.68 24.44
CA GLY A 205 3.50 -7.19 23.85
C GLY A 205 3.41 -5.72 23.41
N ALA A 206 2.27 -5.30 22.85
CA ALA A 206 2.02 -3.91 22.47
C ALA A 206 1.82 -3.04 23.71
N ILE A 207 1.03 -3.49 24.70
CA ILE A 207 0.84 -2.78 25.98
C ILE A 207 2.18 -2.51 26.65
N TYR A 208 3.04 -3.54 26.76
CA TYR A 208 4.37 -3.38 27.35
C TYR A 208 5.22 -2.33 26.60
N ALA A 209 5.29 -2.41 25.27
CA ALA A 209 6.07 -1.48 24.47
C ALA A 209 5.57 -0.03 24.62
N LEU A 210 4.25 0.18 24.59
CA LEU A 210 3.64 1.49 24.73
C LEU A 210 3.88 2.09 26.14
N LEU A 211 3.72 1.29 27.20
CA LEU A 211 3.99 1.73 28.58
C LEU A 211 5.46 2.07 28.78
N ALA A 212 6.38 1.26 28.24
CA ALA A 212 7.81 1.52 28.28
C ALA A 212 8.19 2.82 27.52
N ALA A 213 7.43 3.19 26.51
CA ALA A 213 7.60 4.43 25.74
C ALA A 213 6.87 5.64 26.36
N GLY A 214 6.25 5.51 27.54
CA GLY A 214 5.61 6.62 28.25
C GLY A 214 4.16 6.89 27.85
N ALA A 215 3.44 5.87 27.36
CA ALA A 215 2.00 6.01 27.13
C ALA A 215 1.26 6.36 28.44
N ASP A 216 0.36 7.34 28.40
CA ASP A 216 -0.47 7.70 29.55
C ASP A 216 -1.45 6.57 29.89
N VAL A 217 -1.13 5.86 30.96
CA VAL A 217 -1.90 4.70 31.45
C VAL A 217 -3.32 5.09 31.91
N ASN A 218 -3.52 6.36 32.27
CA ASN A 218 -4.78 6.91 32.78
C ASN A 218 -5.52 7.80 31.76
N ALA A 219 -5.07 7.84 30.51
CA ALA A 219 -5.78 8.53 29.44
C ALA A 219 -7.25 8.08 29.39
N LYS A 220 -8.15 9.03 29.08
CA LYS A 220 -9.59 8.79 29.02
C LYS A 220 -10.13 9.11 27.65
N ALA A 221 -10.83 8.19 27.06
CA ALA A 221 -11.67 8.44 25.89
C ALA A 221 -12.82 9.41 26.22
N VAL A 222 -13.50 9.94 25.21
CA VAL A 222 -14.60 10.92 25.36
C VAL A 222 -15.70 10.41 26.31
N ASN A 223 -15.96 9.10 26.33
CA ASN A 223 -16.92 8.45 27.21
C ASN A 223 -16.35 8.09 28.60
N GLY A 224 -15.15 8.58 28.96
CA GLY A 224 -14.47 8.31 30.21
C GLY A 224 -13.83 6.94 30.34
N ILE A 225 -13.86 6.10 29.29
CA ILE A 225 -13.26 4.76 29.29
C ILE A 225 -11.73 4.89 29.25
N THR A 226 -11.04 4.03 30.05
CA THR A 226 -9.58 3.92 30.11
C THR A 226 -9.11 2.57 29.55
N ALA A 227 -7.81 2.42 29.32
CA ALA A 227 -7.20 1.15 28.95
C ALA A 227 -7.53 0.03 29.94
N LEU A 228 -7.47 0.31 31.26
CA LEU A 228 -7.85 -0.63 32.31
C LEU A 228 -9.33 -1.02 32.22
N GLY A 229 -10.20 -0.05 31.95
CA GLY A 229 -11.64 -0.28 31.77
C GLY A 229 -11.93 -1.23 30.60
N LEU A 230 -11.23 -1.04 29.45
CA LEU A 230 -11.34 -1.91 28.28
C LEU A 230 -10.83 -3.32 28.57
N ALA A 231 -9.62 -3.46 29.12
CA ALA A 231 -9.07 -4.75 29.50
C ALA A 231 -10.00 -5.51 30.47
N SER A 232 -10.60 -4.81 31.44
CA SER A 232 -11.53 -5.38 32.42
C SER A 232 -12.83 -5.87 31.75
N ARG A 233 -13.41 -5.05 30.85
CA ARG A 233 -14.63 -5.39 30.09
C ARG A 233 -14.43 -6.66 29.25
N HIS A 234 -13.26 -6.82 28.66
CA HIS A 234 -12.93 -7.98 27.81
C HIS A 234 -12.25 -9.12 28.59
N LYS A 235 -12.08 -8.98 29.91
CA LYS A 235 -11.55 -10.01 30.82
C LYS A 235 -10.11 -10.43 30.50
N HIS A 236 -9.27 -9.51 30.02
CA HIS A 236 -7.85 -9.77 29.75
C HIS A 236 -7.01 -9.68 31.02
N ALA A 237 -6.98 -10.78 31.80
CA ALA A 237 -6.40 -10.80 33.15
C ALA A 237 -4.95 -10.30 33.22
N GLU A 238 -4.09 -10.74 32.29
CA GLU A 238 -2.68 -10.32 32.27
C GLU A 238 -2.53 -8.84 31.89
N SER A 239 -3.36 -8.35 30.97
CA SER A 239 -3.39 -6.92 30.62
C SER A 239 -3.83 -6.05 31.80
N ILE A 240 -4.85 -6.50 32.55
CA ILE A 240 -5.33 -5.85 33.78
C ILE A 240 -4.19 -5.75 34.81
N LYS A 241 -3.47 -6.85 35.02
CA LYS A 241 -2.35 -6.91 35.94
C LYS A 241 -1.25 -5.93 35.52
N LEU A 242 -0.81 -6.00 34.26
CA LEU A 242 0.24 -5.13 33.70
C LEU A 242 -0.13 -3.63 33.81
N LEU A 243 -1.36 -3.27 33.44
CA LEU A 243 -1.84 -1.88 33.53
C LEU A 243 -1.87 -1.38 34.98
N LYS A 244 -2.32 -2.21 35.94
CA LYS A 244 -2.31 -1.84 37.39
C LYS A 244 -0.89 -1.68 37.91
N GLU A 245 0.03 -2.54 37.55
CA GLU A 245 1.46 -2.42 37.88
C GLU A 245 2.07 -1.12 37.33
N ALA A 246 1.59 -0.67 36.18
CA ALA A 246 1.96 0.62 35.57
C ALA A 246 1.22 1.84 36.19
N GLY A 247 0.34 1.67 37.17
CA GLY A 247 -0.34 2.74 37.88
C GLY A 247 -1.73 3.11 37.34
N ALA A 248 -2.38 2.24 36.57
CA ALA A 248 -3.76 2.45 36.11
C ALA A 248 -4.76 2.47 37.28
N ARG A 249 -5.73 3.39 37.20
CA ARG A 249 -6.75 3.64 38.23
C ARG A 249 -8.16 3.55 37.67
#